data_98a7ba55dedd09edf056057c856143bd
#
_entry.id   98a7ba55dedd09edf056057c856143bd
#
_cell.length_a   1.000
_cell.length_b   1.000
_cell.length_c   1.000
_cell.angle_alpha   90.00
_cell.angle_beta   90.00
_cell.angle_gamma   90.00
#
_symmetry.space_group_name_H-M   'P 1'
#
loop_
_entity.id
_entity.type
_entity.pdbx_description
1 polymer ?
#
loop_
_entity_poly.entity_id
_entity_poly.type
_entity_poly.pdbx_seq_one_letter_code
_entity_poly.pdbx_strand_id
1 'polypeptide(L)'
;MDNLDYGIIGNCRSAALISKTGSIEWCCLPEFDSSSVFAKLLDEEIGGSFEIKVSDKYTIKQRYKKNTAVLITRFSDEGNVFEIHDFMPRYHDEDGKYHAPPELVRFIKHIKGKPVFKVLYNPKLEYAQGETKTYIKDDFIVSLTKTVKFDTVFLYTSFDKNAVLEGQEIKLTKNGYFLMGYNEKILQPTTRKVYLDLERTKVYWLNWTNKTPTYKKYNQQISRSAITLKLLSYDKTGAVLAAATTSLPETIGEVRNWDYRFCWIRDASMVIRVM
;
A
#
# COMPACT_ATOMS: atom_id res chain seq x y z
N MET A 1 0.51 8.60 19.80
CA MET A 1 0.34 8.72 18.32
C MET A 1 0.69 10.14 17.95
N ASP A 2 1.96 10.41 17.80
CA ASP A 2 2.45 11.81 17.73
C ASP A 2 2.40 12.43 16.33
N ASN A 3 2.14 11.64 15.30
CA ASN A 3 2.13 12.19 13.95
C ASN A 3 1.43 11.24 12.96
N LEU A 4 0.33 11.67 12.35
CA LEU A 4 -0.37 10.98 11.26
C LEU A 4 0.27 11.27 9.89
N ASP A 5 1.59 11.29 9.80
CA ASP A 5 2.34 11.59 8.59
C ASP A 5 2.54 10.32 7.75
N TYR A 6 1.49 9.96 7.03
CA TYR A 6 1.43 8.78 6.18
C TYR A 6 1.33 9.15 4.70
N GLY A 7 2.00 8.35 3.86
CA GLY A 7 1.70 8.30 2.44
C GLY A 7 0.56 7.32 2.17
N ILE A 8 -0.37 7.68 1.26
CA ILE A 8 -1.46 6.81 0.83
C ILE A 8 -1.19 6.27 -0.57
N ILE A 9 -1.38 4.97 -0.76
CA ILE A 9 -1.47 4.32 -2.08
C ILE A 9 -2.83 3.64 -2.22
N GLY A 10 -3.26 3.38 -3.45
CA GLY A 10 -4.53 2.68 -3.67
C GLY A 10 -4.88 2.58 -5.16
N ASN A 11 -5.98 1.87 -5.43
CA ASN A 11 -6.46 1.59 -6.77
C ASN A 11 -7.94 1.92 -6.99
N CYS A 12 -8.53 2.79 -6.18
CA CYS A 12 -9.95 3.16 -6.15
C CYS A 12 -10.89 2.00 -5.72
N ARG A 13 -10.35 0.93 -5.15
CA ARG A 13 -11.10 -0.17 -4.50
C ARG A 13 -10.64 -0.38 -3.08
N SER A 14 -9.35 -0.23 -2.87
CA SER A 14 -8.73 -0.29 -1.57
C SER A 14 -7.56 0.69 -1.49
N ALA A 15 -7.05 0.90 -0.29
CA ALA A 15 -5.89 1.74 -0.01
C ALA A 15 -5.02 1.16 1.10
N ALA A 16 -3.76 1.58 1.11
CA ALA A 16 -2.84 1.34 2.20
C ALA A 16 -2.17 2.63 2.66
N LEU A 17 -1.92 2.76 3.95
CA LEU A 17 -1.17 3.85 4.55
C LEU A 17 0.23 3.38 4.93
N ILE A 18 1.21 4.18 4.53
CA ILE A 18 2.63 3.87 4.64
C ILE A 18 3.31 4.98 5.42
N SER A 19 3.93 4.64 6.55
CA SER A 19 4.65 5.56 7.41
C SER A 19 5.89 6.14 6.72
N LYS A 20 6.49 7.19 7.29
CA LYS A 20 7.73 7.80 6.80
C LYS A 20 8.90 6.83 6.68
N THR A 21 8.90 5.78 7.47
CA THR A 21 9.94 4.73 7.42
C THR A 21 9.67 3.67 6.37
N GLY A 22 8.54 3.76 5.64
CA GLY A 22 8.15 2.80 4.63
C GLY A 22 7.46 1.57 5.19
N SER A 23 6.95 1.61 6.42
CA SER A 23 6.12 0.56 7.01
C SER A 23 4.67 0.71 6.54
N ILE A 24 4.05 -0.37 6.07
CA ILE A 24 2.62 -0.44 5.80
C ILE A 24 1.93 -0.74 7.13
N GLU A 25 1.11 0.20 7.61
CA GLU A 25 0.51 0.17 8.94
C GLU A 25 -1.01 0.17 8.92
N TRP A 26 -1.59 0.39 7.74
CA TRP A 26 -3.00 0.25 7.47
C TRP A 26 -3.23 -0.32 6.09
N CYS A 27 -4.06 -1.34 5.97
CA CYS A 27 -4.54 -1.86 4.69
C CYS A 27 -5.77 -2.71 4.91
N CYS A 28 -6.86 -2.44 4.18
CA CYS A 28 -8.05 -3.29 4.09
C CYS A 28 -8.07 -3.96 2.73
N LEU A 29 -8.40 -5.24 2.66
CA LEU A 29 -8.57 -5.99 1.41
C LEU A 29 -9.78 -6.92 1.52
N PRO A 30 -10.52 -7.14 0.42
CA PRO A 30 -10.26 -6.66 -0.96
C PRO A 30 -10.69 -5.22 -1.24
N GLU A 31 -11.50 -4.61 -0.38
CA GLU A 31 -12.14 -3.31 -0.58
C GLU A 31 -11.93 -2.39 0.61
N PHE A 32 -12.29 -1.10 0.46
CA PHE A 32 -12.09 -0.10 1.52
C PHE A 32 -12.78 -0.47 2.84
N ASP A 33 -14.01 -0.98 2.76
CA ASP A 33 -14.86 -1.34 3.90
C ASP A 33 -14.63 -2.78 4.41
N SER A 34 -13.70 -3.51 3.79
CA SER A 34 -13.31 -4.83 4.24
C SER A 34 -12.53 -4.79 5.55
N SER A 35 -12.37 -5.94 6.18
CA SER A 35 -11.53 -6.09 7.36
C SER A 35 -10.07 -5.77 7.05
N SER A 36 -9.33 -5.33 8.07
CA SER A 36 -7.92 -4.99 7.90
C SER A 36 -7.04 -6.24 7.75
N VAL A 37 -5.99 -6.08 6.96
CA VAL A 37 -4.83 -7.00 6.89
C VAL A 37 -3.70 -6.49 7.77
N PHE A 38 -3.53 -5.18 7.81
CA PHE A 38 -2.62 -4.44 8.68
C PHE A 38 -3.39 -3.32 9.35
N ALA A 39 -3.23 -3.19 10.66
CA ALA A 39 -3.90 -2.20 11.48
C ALA A 39 -3.01 -1.66 12.62
N LYS A 40 -1.67 -1.67 12.47
CA LYS A 40 -0.73 -1.10 13.44
C LYS A 40 -1.07 0.37 13.76
N LEU A 41 -1.68 1.08 12.81
CA LEU A 41 -2.19 2.44 13.02
C LEU A 41 -3.22 2.52 14.16
N LEU A 42 -4.00 1.46 14.41
CA LEU A 42 -4.98 1.39 15.51
C LEU A 42 -4.37 0.85 16.79
N ASP A 43 -3.47 -0.13 16.67
CA ASP A 43 -2.82 -0.78 17.80
C ASP A 43 -1.42 -1.26 17.39
N GLU A 44 -0.39 -0.71 18.02
CA GLU A 44 1.01 -0.99 17.67
C GLU A 44 1.44 -2.41 18.02
N GLU A 45 0.81 -3.06 19.01
CA GLU A 45 1.19 -4.37 19.50
C GLU A 45 0.53 -5.49 18.70
N ILE A 46 -0.79 -5.39 18.46
CA ILE A 46 -1.57 -6.45 17.86
C ILE A 46 -1.98 -6.20 16.41
N GLY A 47 -1.93 -4.94 15.93
CA GLY A 47 -2.48 -4.56 14.62
C GLY A 47 -1.71 -5.09 13.42
N GLY A 48 -0.46 -5.46 13.58
CA GLY A 48 0.39 -6.00 12.51
C GLY A 48 0.82 -4.97 11.47
N SER A 49 1.91 -5.28 10.76
CA SER A 49 2.52 -4.38 9.76
C SER A 49 3.34 -5.15 8.73
N PHE A 50 3.73 -4.42 7.66
CA PHE A 50 4.71 -4.89 6.71
C PHE A 50 5.87 -3.88 6.59
N GLU A 51 6.97 -4.17 7.26
CA GLU A 51 8.10 -3.26 7.41
C GLU A 51 9.33 -3.75 6.64
N ILE A 52 10.10 -2.80 6.12
CA ILE A 52 11.46 -3.03 5.65
C ILE A 52 12.41 -2.32 6.63
N LYS A 53 13.18 -3.11 7.37
CA LYS A 53 14.10 -2.61 8.38
C LYS A 53 15.52 -2.54 7.82
N VAL A 54 16.16 -1.42 8.02
CA VAL A 54 17.57 -1.17 7.69
C VAL A 54 18.34 -0.77 8.96
N SER A 55 19.65 -0.73 8.90
CA SER A 55 20.46 -0.22 10.01
C SER A 55 20.28 1.30 10.18
N ASP A 56 20.56 1.83 11.36
CA ASP A 56 20.42 3.26 11.71
C ASP A 56 21.31 4.19 10.88
N LYS A 57 22.25 3.62 10.09
CA LYS A 57 23.10 4.39 9.16
C LYS A 57 22.33 4.91 7.94
N TYR A 58 21.17 4.33 7.63
CA TYR A 58 20.39 4.73 6.48
C TYR A 58 19.57 5.99 6.75
N THR A 59 19.68 6.95 5.84
CA THR A 59 18.72 8.06 5.73
C THR A 59 17.52 7.59 4.91
N ILE A 60 16.33 7.79 5.43
CA ILE A 60 15.07 7.43 4.77
C ILE A 60 14.38 8.71 4.29
N LYS A 61 14.03 8.77 2.99
CA LYS A 61 13.27 9.87 2.40
C LYS A 61 12.11 9.35 1.59
N GLN A 62 10.95 9.97 1.75
CA GLN A 62 9.72 9.54 1.06
C GLN A 62 9.19 10.64 0.15
N ARG A 63 8.69 10.26 -1.01
CA ARG A 63 8.07 11.14 -1.99
C ARG A 63 7.14 10.37 -2.91
N TYR A 64 6.15 11.02 -3.45
CA TYR A 64 5.40 10.44 -4.56
C TYR A 64 6.16 10.55 -5.89
N LYS A 65 5.98 9.57 -6.76
CA LYS A 65 6.28 9.76 -8.19
C LYS A 65 5.34 10.84 -8.70
N LYS A 66 5.91 11.91 -9.28
CA LYS A 66 5.13 13.08 -9.75
C LYS A 66 3.89 12.66 -10.54
N ASN A 67 2.74 13.25 -10.21
CA ASN A 67 1.45 13.03 -10.86
C ASN A 67 0.94 11.58 -10.84
N THR A 68 1.33 10.79 -9.84
CA THR A 68 0.87 9.40 -9.68
C THR A 68 0.51 9.09 -8.22
N ALA A 69 -0.16 7.95 -7.99
CA ALA A 69 -0.38 7.37 -6.66
C ALA A 69 0.73 6.36 -6.27
N VAL A 70 1.88 6.38 -6.93
CA VAL A 70 3.04 5.55 -6.57
C VAL A 70 3.88 6.29 -5.54
N LEU A 71 4.03 5.68 -4.37
CA LEU A 71 4.87 6.21 -3.29
C LEU A 71 6.28 5.63 -3.41
N ILE A 72 7.30 6.45 -3.26
CA ILE A 72 8.70 6.04 -3.31
C ILE A 72 9.35 6.34 -1.97
N THR A 73 9.79 5.29 -1.29
CA THR A 73 10.63 5.39 -0.10
C THR A 73 12.07 5.06 -0.48
N ARG A 74 12.97 6.03 -0.35
CA ARG A 74 14.39 5.90 -0.66
C ARG A 74 15.19 5.68 0.61
N PHE A 75 16.01 4.65 0.59
CA PHE A 75 16.95 4.30 1.64
C PHE A 75 18.38 4.52 1.13
N SER A 76 19.17 5.28 1.84
CA SER A 76 20.54 5.61 1.42
C SER A 76 21.49 5.76 2.59
N ASP A 77 22.65 5.15 2.47
CA ASP A 77 23.85 5.40 3.28
C ASP A 77 25.01 5.85 2.38
N GLU A 78 26.24 5.92 2.89
CA GLU A 78 27.42 6.37 2.14
C GLU A 78 27.72 5.55 0.87
N GLY A 79 27.46 4.24 0.91
CA GLY A 79 27.81 3.30 -0.17
C GLY A 79 26.63 2.64 -0.86
N ASN A 80 25.45 2.63 -0.23
CA ASN A 80 24.32 1.81 -0.62
C ASN A 80 23.08 2.65 -0.83
N VAL A 81 22.34 2.35 -1.88
CA VAL A 81 21.07 3.04 -2.19
C VAL A 81 20.09 2.06 -2.82
N PHE A 82 18.86 2.06 -2.30
CA PHE A 82 17.72 1.42 -2.95
C PHE A 82 16.43 2.22 -2.74
N GLU A 83 15.43 1.92 -3.53
CA GLU A 83 14.10 2.54 -3.42
C GLU A 83 13.03 1.44 -3.36
N ILE A 84 12.00 1.68 -2.57
CA ILE A 84 10.76 0.92 -2.60
C ILE A 84 9.74 1.75 -3.36
N HIS A 85 9.15 1.20 -4.41
CA HIS A 85 8.03 1.77 -5.12
C HIS A 85 6.78 1.02 -4.71
N ASP A 86 6.00 1.62 -3.82
CA ASP A 86 4.75 1.06 -3.31
C ASP A 86 3.58 1.51 -4.17
N PHE A 87 2.74 0.57 -4.58
CA PHE A 87 1.55 0.85 -5.39
C PHE A 87 0.53 -0.28 -5.28
N MET A 88 -0.70 0.01 -5.64
CA MET A 88 -1.73 -0.96 -5.94
C MET A 88 -2.02 -0.89 -7.44
N PRO A 89 -2.02 -2.03 -8.18
CA PRO A 89 -2.20 -2.01 -9.63
C PRO A 89 -3.53 -1.37 -10.04
N ARG A 90 -3.46 -0.45 -11.01
CA ARG A 90 -4.63 0.12 -11.69
C ARG A 90 -4.24 0.59 -13.09
N TYR A 91 -4.80 -0.05 -14.08
CA TYR A 91 -4.63 0.31 -15.51
C TYR A 91 -5.76 -0.31 -16.34
N HIS A 92 -5.85 0.05 -17.62
CA HIS A 92 -6.74 -0.65 -18.55
C HIS A 92 -5.98 -1.85 -19.14
N ASP A 93 -6.65 -2.99 -19.17
CA ASP A 93 -6.17 -4.17 -19.89
C ASP A 93 -6.33 -4.00 -21.43
N GLU A 94 -6.03 -5.04 -22.16
CA GLU A 94 -6.12 -5.04 -23.64
C GLU A 94 -7.55 -4.91 -24.15
N ASP A 95 -8.54 -5.32 -23.33
CA ASP A 95 -9.97 -5.19 -23.63
C ASP A 95 -10.56 -3.83 -23.20
N GLY A 96 -9.73 -2.95 -22.65
CA GLY A 96 -10.15 -1.64 -22.15
C GLY A 96 -10.83 -1.70 -20.77
N LYS A 97 -10.87 -2.85 -20.10
CA LYS A 97 -11.41 -2.98 -18.75
C LYS A 97 -10.38 -2.53 -17.70
N TYR A 98 -10.88 -2.05 -16.57
CA TYR A 98 -10.00 -1.72 -15.45
C TYR A 98 -9.44 -2.99 -14.81
N HIS A 99 -8.13 -3.13 -14.86
CA HIS A 99 -7.38 -4.07 -14.03
C HIS A 99 -7.03 -3.40 -12.70
N ALA A 100 -7.74 -3.74 -11.65
CA ALA A 100 -7.54 -3.23 -10.29
C ALA A 100 -7.76 -4.37 -9.29
N PRO A 101 -6.84 -5.35 -9.25
CA PRO A 101 -6.93 -6.50 -8.36
C PRO A 101 -6.74 -6.05 -6.88
N PRO A 102 -7.20 -6.86 -5.91
CA PRO A 102 -6.94 -6.62 -4.50
C PRO A 102 -5.49 -6.99 -4.16
N GLU A 103 -4.55 -6.29 -4.78
CA GLU A 103 -3.11 -6.52 -4.66
C GLU A 103 -2.41 -5.28 -4.14
N LEU A 104 -1.45 -5.51 -3.23
CA LEU A 104 -0.51 -4.51 -2.77
C LEU A 104 0.89 -4.92 -3.21
N VAL A 105 1.60 -4.02 -3.87
CA VAL A 105 2.91 -4.30 -4.48
C VAL A 105 3.96 -3.34 -3.94
N ARG A 106 5.09 -3.91 -3.53
CA ARG A 106 6.33 -3.24 -3.14
C ARG A 106 7.43 -3.63 -4.12
N PHE A 107 7.71 -2.81 -5.12
CA PHE A 107 8.81 -3.05 -6.05
C PHE A 107 10.11 -2.48 -5.48
N ILE A 108 11.10 -3.34 -5.23
CA ILE A 108 12.40 -2.98 -4.66
C ILE A 108 13.37 -2.70 -5.80
N LYS A 109 13.74 -1.44 -5.95
CA LYS A 109 14.66 -0.99 -6.99
C LYS A 109 16.08 -0.86 -6.41
N HIS A 110 17.00 -1.66 -6.90
CA HIS A 110 18.43 -1.54 -6.61
C HIS A 110 18.99 -0.31 -7.36
N ILE A 111 19.72 0.56 -6.66
CA ILE A 111 20.32 1.76 -7.25
C ILE A 111 21.85 1.71 -7.18
N LYS A 112 22.43 1.43 -6.00
CA LYS A 112 23.89 1.48 -5.79
C LYS A 112 24.30 0.55 -4.66
N GLY A 113 25.48 -0.05 -4.78
CA GLY A 113 26.13 -0.82 -3.72
C GLY A 113 25.53 -2.21 -3.51
N LYS A 114 25.57 -2.67 -2.29
CA LYS A 114 25.01 -3.95 -1.84
C LYS A 114 24.16 -3.71 -0.58
N PRO A 115 23.04 -3.01 -0.70
CA PRO A 115 22.17 -2.73 0.45
C PRO A 115 21.75 -4.02 1.15
N VAL A 116 21.62 -3.96 2.46
CA VAL A 116 21.11 -5.05 3.31
C VAL A 116 19.89 -4.55 4.05
N PHE A 117 18.83 -5.33 4.06
CA PHE A 117 17.62 -5.04 4.81
C PHE A 117 17.02 -6.32 5.41
N LYS A 118 16.14 -6.16 6.38
CA LYS A 118 15.31 -7.23 6.95
C LYS A 118 13.84 -6.93 6.66
N VAL A 119 13.03 -7.97 6.64
CA VAL A 119 11.58 -7.87 6.46
C VAL A 119 10.91 -8.23 7.78
N LEU A 120 9.97 -7.43 8.21
CA LEU A 120 8.98 -7.80 9.20
C LEU A 120 7.62 -7.88 8.48
N TYR A 121 7.18 -9.10 8.22
CA TYR A 121 5.88 -9.37 7.61
C TYR A 121 4.97 -10.02 8.63
N ASN A 122 4.09 -9.23 9.22
CA ASN A 122 3.21 -9.65 10.31
C ASN A 122 1.76 -9.22 10.02
N PRO A 123 1.07 -9.86 9.05
CA PRO A 123 -0.33 -9.59 8.82
C PRO A 123 -1.17 -10.07 9.99
N LYS A 124 -2.20 -9.29 10.32
CA LYS A 124 -3.22 -9.60 11.35
C LYS A 124 -4.58 -9.42 10.70
N LEU A 125 -5.08 -10.53 10.16
CA LEU A 125 -6.33 -10.54 9.40
C LEU A 125 -7.52 -10.26 10.32
N GLU A 126 -8.60 -9.74 9.73
CA GLU A 126 -9.87 -9.47 10.44
C GLU A 126 -9.69 -8.61 11.71
N TYR A 127 -8.92 -7.52 11.61
CA TYR A 127 -8.62 -6.64 12.77
C TYR A 127 -7.99 -7.38 13.96
N ALA A 128 -7.20 -8.42 13.72
CA ALA A 128 -6.61 -9.28 14.76
C ALA A 128 -7.64 -9.94 15.70
N GLN A 129 -8.91 -10.08 15.27
CA GLN A 129 -9.96 -10.73 16.08
C GLN A 129 -9.74 -12.24 16.24
N GLY A 130 -8.94 -12.85 15.38
CA GLY A 130 -8.56 -14.24 15.45
C GLY A 130 -7.06 -14.45 15.25
N GLU A 131 -6.59 -15.66 15.53
CA GLU A 131 -5.20 -16.04 15.26
C GLU A 131 -4.94 -16.05 13.75
N THR A 132 -3.98 -15.25 13.29
CA THR A 132 -3.45 -15.32 11.91
C THR A 132 -2.25 -16.25 11.88
N LYS A 133 -2.33 -17.33 11.10
CA LYS A 133 -1.22 -18.28 10.86
C LYS A 133 -0.52 -17.93 9.57
N THR A 134 0.79 -17.71 9.64
CA THR A 134 1.64 -17.39 8.50
C THR A 134 2.69 -18.47 8.31
N TYR A 135 2.81 -19.04 7.11
CA TYR A 135 3.77 -20.10 6.78
C TYR A 135 4.07 -20.13 5.28
N ILE A 136 5.16 -20.80 4.92
CA ILE A 136 5.53 -21.02 3.52
C ILE A 136 4.76 -22.20 2.97
N LYS A 137 4.18 -22.02 1.79
CA LYS A 137 3.55 -23.10 1.01
C LYS A 137 3.88 -22.93 -0.46
N ASP A 138 4.47 -23.96 -1.06
CA ASP A 138 4.85 -23.93 -2.48
C ASP A 138 5.72 -22.68 -2.82
N ASP A 139 5.24 -21.85 -3.73
CA ASP A 139 5.97 -20.68 -4.22
C ASP A 139 5.61 -19.36 -3.52
N PHE A 140 4.84 -19.40 -2.43
CA PHE A 140 4.39 -18.20 -1.72
C PHE A 140 4.44 -18.37 -0.20
N ILE A 141 4.34 -17.26 0.51
CA ILE A 141 4.03 -17.21 1.95
C ILE A 141 2.52 -16.98 2.06
N VAL A 142 1.84 -17.80 2.82
CA VAL A 142 0.40 -17.68 3.05
C VAL A 142 0.12 -17.26 4.49
N SER A 143 -0.78 -16.30 4.65
CA SER A 143 -1.34 -15.93 5.94
C SER A 143 -2.84 -16.14 5.89
N LEU A 144 -3.38 -16.86 6.86
CA LEU A 144 -4.81 -17.18 6.92
C LEU A 144 -5.33 -17.11 8.35
N THR A 145 -6.61 -16.81 8.49
CA THR A 145 -7.32 -16.92 9.74
C THR A 145 -8.41 -18.01 9.63
N LYS A 146 -8.71 -18.68 10.73
CA LYS A 146 -9.77 -19.70 10.82
C LYS A 146 -11.01 -19.12 11.50
N THR A 147 -11.42 -17.96 11.12
CA THR A 147 -12.69 -17.38 11.54
C THR A 147 -13.81 -17.75 10.57
N VAL A 148 -15.00 -17.19 10.75
CA VAL A 148 -16.18 -17.46 9.92
C VAL A 148 -15.96 -17.13 8.44
N LYS A 149 -15.07 -16.14 8.11
CA LYS A 149 -14.87 -15.64 6.75
C LYS A 149 -13.72 -16.27 5.98
N PHE A 150 -12.81 -17.02 6.62
CA PHE A 150 -11.63 -17.61 5.96
C PHE A 150 -10.81 -16.62 5.11
N ASP A 151 -10.46 -15.49 5.67
CA ASP A 151 -9.60 -14.54 4.99
C ASP A 151 -8.20 -15.12 4.79
N THR A 152 -7.67 -14.94 3.57
CA THR A 152 -6.35 -15.46 3.20
C THR A 152 -5.61 -14.40 2.38
N VAL A 153 -4.35 -14.17 2.71
CA VAL A 153 -3.45 -13.37 1.87
C VAL A 153 -2.24 -14.20 1.44
N PHE A 154 -1.84 -14.02 0.20
CA PHE A 154 -0.70 -14.68 -0.43
C PHE A 154 0.39 -13.66 -0.71
N LEU A 155 1.58 -13.85 -0.14
CA LEU A 155 2.73 -13.01 -0.42
C LEU A 155 3.68 -13.73 -1.38
N TYR A 156 3.80 -13.20 -2.58
CA TYR A 156 4.77 -13.60 -3.60
C TYR A 156 6.00 -12.70 -3.51
N THR A 157 7.17 -13.27 -3.66
CA THR A 157 8.41 -12.51 -3.57
C THR A 157 9.51 -13.12 -4.46
N SER A 158 10.41 -12.26 -4.92
CA SER A 158 11.64 -12.68 -5.61
C SER A 158 12.81 -12.96 -4.67
N PHE A 159 12.61 -12.78 -3.36
CA PHE A 159 13.59 -13.05 -2.32
C PHE A 159 13.38 -14.44 -1.72
N ASP A 160 14.37 -14.91 -0.96
CA ASP A 160 14.23 -16.15 -0.21
C ASP A 160 13.10 -16.05 0.82
N LYS A 161 12.15 -16.99 0.76
CA LYS A 161 10.93 -16.95 1.58
C LYS A 161 11.21 -17.22 3.06
N ASN A 162 12.24 -18.05 3.37
CA ASN A 162 12.62 -18.28 4.75
C ASN A 162 13.23 -17.02 5.35
N ALA A 163 14.13 -16.36 4.60
CA ALA A 163 14.73 -15.10 5.04
C ALA A 163 13.66 -14.02 5.28
N VAL A 164 12.62 -13.96 4.44
CA VAL A 164 11.49 -13.03 4.61
C VAL A 164 10.68 -13.36 5.86
N LEU A 165 10.33 -14.63 6.07
CA LEU A 165 9.46 -15.03 7.17
C LEU A 165 10.16 -14.97 8.53
N GLU A 166 11.46 -15.31 8.57
CA GLU A 166 12.28 -15.34 9.78
C GLU A 166 12.97 -13.99 10.09
N GLY A 167 12.77 -12.98 9.24
CA GLY A 167 13.37 -11.65 9.43
C GLY A 167 14.89 -11.65 9.29
N GLN A 168 15.44 -12.55 8.49
CA GLN A 168 16.87 -12.62 8.23
C GLN A 168 17.34 -11.50 7.31
N GLU A 169 18.65 -11.28 7.25
CA GLU A 169 19.25 -10.28 6.39
C GLU A 169 19.17 -10.68 4.91
N ILE A 170 18.61 -9.77 4.10
CA ILE A 170 18.52 -9.91 2.65
C ILE A 170 19.49 -8.92 2.01
N LYS A 171 20.42 -9.42 1.23
CA LYS A 171 21.38 -8.62 0.47
C LYS A 171 20.82 -8.32 -0.91
N LEU A 172 20.60 -7.07 -1.21
CA LEU A 172 20.06 -6.64 -2.49
C LEU A 172 21.16 -6.46 -3.53
N THR A 173 21.12 -7.28 -4.59
CA THR A 173 22.08 -7.22 -5.73
C THR A 173 21.41 -6.90 -7.06
N LYS A 174 20.09 -7.01 -7.13
CA LYS A 174 19.26 -6.73 -8.30
C LYS A 174 17.87 -6.30 -7.84
N ASN A 175 17.06 -5.78 -8.76
CA ASN A 175 15.66 -5.47 -8.46
C ASN A 175 14.90 -6.71 -7.97
N GLY A 176 13.99 -6.48 -7.03
CA GLY A 176 13.11 -7.51 -6.48
C GLY A 176 11.72 -6.97 -6.21
N TYR A 177 10.88 -7.79 -5.62
CA TYR A 177 9.52 -7.39 -5.30
C TYR A 177 8.92 -8.21 -4.16
N PHE A 178 7.87 -7.63 -3.57
CA PHE A 178 6.85 -8.28 -2.78
C PHE A 178 5.50 -7.94 -3.43
N LEU A 179 4.67 -8.94 -3.66
CA LEU A 179 3.30 -8.79 -4.14
C LEU A 179 2.39 -9.56 -3.20
N MET A 180 1.50 -8.85 -2.54
CA MET A 180 0.50 -9.43 -1.65
C MET A 180 -0.86 -9.39 -2.35
N GLY A 181 -1.47 -10.57 -2.55
CA GLY A 181 -2.81 -10.75 -3.11
C GLY A 181 -3.78 -11.31 -2.07
N TYR A 182 -5.07 -11.05 -2.24
CA TYR A 182 -6.14 -11.45 -1.32
C TYR A 182 -7.03 -12.53 -1.93
N ASN A 183 -7.21 -13.62 -1.20
CA ASN A 183 -8.11 -14.77 -1.48
C ASN A 183 -7.97 -15.44 -2.86
N GLU A 184 -7.09 -14.98 -3.72
CA GLU A 184 -6.86 -15.53 -5.05
C GLU A 184 -5.39 -15.92 -5.24
N LYS A 185 -5.16 -17.15 -5.66
CA LYS A 185 -3.82 -17.61 -6.03
C LYS A 185 -3.52 -17.21 -7.47
N ILE A 186 -2.35 -16.64 -7.66
CA ILE A 186 -1.80 -16.37 -8.98
C ILE A 186 -0.54 -17.21 -9.23
N LEU A 187 -0.14 -17.33 -10.48
CA LEU A 187 1.17 -17.87 -10.80
C LEU A 187 2.27 -16.92 -10.27
N GLN A 188 3.36 -17.50 -9.77
CA GLN A 188 4.51 -16.71 -9.28
C GLN A 188 4.93 -15.69 -10.33
N PRO A 189 4.74 -14.37 -10.09
CA PRO A 189 5.09 -13.36 -11.09
C PRO A 189 6.60 -13.19 -11.20
N THR A 190 7.06 -12.89 -12.40
CA THR A 190 8.46 -12.50 -12.59
C THR A 190 8.69 -11.04 -12.15
N THR A 191 9.91 -10.69 -11.76
CA THR A 191 10.28 -9.29 -11.45
C THR A 191 9.97 -8.35 -12.63
N ARG A 192 10.09 -8.84 -13.87
CA ARG A 192 9.74 -8.08 -15.08
C ARG A 192 8.24 -7.81 -15.16
N LYS A 193 7.39 -8.79 -14.84
CA LYS A 193 5.92 -8.62 -14.84
C LYS A 193 5.52 -7.55 -13.83
N VAL A 194 6.03 -7.64 -12.60
CA VAL A 194 5.74 -6.67 -11.54
C VAL A 194 6.24 -5.25 -11.92
N TYR A 195 7.39 -5.15 -12.58
CA TYR A 195 7.88 -3.88 -13.11
C TYR A 195 6.95 -3.31 -14.20
N LEU A 196 6.42 -4.16 -15.10
CA LEU A 196 5.44 -3.71 -16.10
C LEU A 196 4.14 -3.23 -15.48
N ASP A 197 3.65 -3.88 -14.43
CA ASP A 197 2.45 -3.43 -13.71
C ASP A 197 2.68 -2.08 -13.02
N LEU A 198 3.88 -1.84 -12.48
CA LEU A 198 4.28 -0.53 -11.96
C LEU A 198 4.23 0.54 -13.07
N GLU A 199 4.81 0.27 -14.25
CA GLU A 199 4.82 1.24 -15.35
C GLU A 199 3.40 1.49 -15.91
N ARG A 200 2.58 0.45 -16.08
CA ARG A 200 1.17 0.58 -16.48
C ARG A 200 0.37 1.42 -15.48
N THR A 201 0.56 1.17 -14.19
CA THR A 201 -0.08 1.96 -13.12
C THR A 201 0.36 3.43 -13.14
N LYS A 202 1.64 3.71 -13.38
CA LYS A 202 2.11 5.09 -13.58
C LYS A 202 1.45 5.76 -14.79
N VAL A 203 1.37 5.06 -15.92
CA VAL A 203 0.73 5.57 -17.15
C VAL A 203 -0.75 5.89 -16.89
N TYR A 204 -1.46 5.02 -16.17
CA TYR A 204 -2.85 5.28 -15.78
C TYR A 204 -2.97 6.61 -15.04
N TRP A 205 -2.19 6.82 -13.97
CA TRP A 205 -2.26 8.03 -13.18
C TRP A 205 -1.83 9.28 -13.93
N LEU A 206 -0.79 9.18 -14.77
CA LEU A 206 -0.35 10.28 -15.63
C LEU A 206 -1.43 10.67 -16.64
N ASN A 207 -2.07 9.70 -17.29
CA ASN A 207 -3.18 9.95 -18.20
C ASN A 207 -4.37 10.61 -17.50
N TRP A 208 -4.65 10.20 -16.27
CA TRP A 208 -5.70 10.81 -15.48
C TRP A 208 -5.34 12.26 -15.10
N THR A 209 -4.15 12.50 -14.57
CA THR A 209 -3.71 13.84 -14.15
C THR A 209 -3.54 14.81 -15.31
N ASN A 210 -3.19 14.33 -16.50
CA ASN A 210 -3.08 15.18 -17.69
C ASN A 210 -4.43 15.75 -18.16
N LYS A 211 -5.54 15.20 -17.69
CA LYS A 211 -6.89 15.71 -17.96
C LYS A 211 -7.34 16.73 -16.91
N THR A 212 -6.61 16.89 -15.81
CA THR A 212 -6.96 17.86 -14.76
C THR A 212 -6.48 19.26 -15.12
N PRO A 213 -7.19 20.32 -14.74
CA PRO A 213 -6.74 21.70 -14.97
C PRO A 213 -5.37 21.98 -14.32
N THR A 214 -4.58 22.80 -14.97
CA THR A 214 -3.31 23.29 -14.43
C THR A 214 -3.46 24.69 -13.85
N TYR A 215 -2.78 24.94 -12.74
CA TYR A 215 -2.85 26.19 -12.01
C TYR A 215 -1.48 26.86 -11.92
N LYS A 216 -1.43 28.20 -11.98
CA LYS A 216 -0.18 28.95 -11.89
C LYS A 216 0.48 28.83 -10.51
N LYS A 217 -0.33 28.72 -9.43
CA LYS A 217 0.15 28.58 -8.05
C LYS A 217 -0.31 27.24 -7.47
N TYR A 218 0.50 26.62 -6.63
CA TYR A 218 0.19 25.39 -5.88
C TYR A 218 -0.17 24.17 -6.74
N ASN A 219 0.26 24.15 -8.02
CA ASN A 219 -0.15 23.10 -8.96
C ASN A 219 0.20 21.69 -8.48
N GLN A 220 1.36 21.50 -7.82
CA GLN A 220 1.74 20.19 -7.28
C GLN A 220 0.84 19.75 -6.13
N GLN A 221 0.51 20.66 -5.22
CA GLN A 221 -0.39 20.38 -4.09
C GLN A 221 -1.79 20.06 -4.58
N ILE A 222 -2.31 20.85 -5.52
CA ILE A 222 -3.63 20.63 -6.13
C ILE A 222 -3.66 19.28 -6.86
N SER A 223 -2.66 18.97 -7.68
CA SER A 223 -2.59 17.67 -8.36
C SER A 223 -2.50 16.50 -7.36
N ARG A 224 -1.75 16.65 -6.26
CA ARG A 224 -1.68 15.62 -5.22
C ARG A 224 -3.01 15.44 -4.51
N SER A 225 -3.69 16.51 -4.15
CA SER A 225 -5.03 16.47 -3.55
C SER A 225 -6.05 15.82 -4.49
N ALA A 226 -6.05 16.19 -5.76
CA ALA A 226 -6.93 15.60 -6.77
C ALA A 226 -6.70 14.08 -6.91
N ILE A 227 -5.43 13.62 -6.94
CA ILE A 227 -5.11 12.18 -6.96
C ILE A 227 -5.63 11.48 -5.70
N THR A 228 -5.51 12.10 -4.52
CA THR A 228 -6.02 11.53 -3.26
C THR A 228 -7.55 11.41 -3.28
N LEU A 229 -8.26 12.44 -3.73
CA LEU A 229 -9.72 12.41 -3.88
C LEU A 229 -10.14 11.34 -4.89
N LYS A 230 -9.46 11.25 -6.03
CA LYS A 230 -9.70 10.20 -7.03
C LYS A 230 -9.46 8.81 -6.46
N LEU A 231 -8.39 8.62 -5.69
CA LEU A 231 -8.07 7.35 -5.05
C LEU A 231 -9.18 6.90 -4.10
N LEU A 232 -9.77 7.83 -3.33
CA LEU A 232 -10.88 7.61 -2.40
C LEU A 232 -12.25 7.55 -3.08
N SER A 233 -12.34 7.74 -4.39
CA SER A 233 -13.58 7.54 -5.15
C SER A 233 -13.71 6.06 -5.51
N TYR A 234 -14.65 5.37 -4.85
CA TYR A 234 -14.86 3.93 -4.99
C TYR A 234 -15.43 3.60 -6.39
N ASP A 235 -14.69 2.81 -7.18
CA ASP A 235 -14.97 2.64 -8.60
C ASP A 235 -16.22 1.81 -8.90
N LYS A 236 -16.69 0.99 -7.96
CA LYS A 236 -17.90 0.18 -8.14
C LYS A 236 -19.20 0.98 -8.01
N THR A 237 -19.21 2.02 -7.18
CA THR A 237 -20.44 2.79 -6.86
C THR A 237 -20.31 4.26 -7.19
N GLY A 238 -19.09 4.79 -7.39
CA GLY A 238 -18.84 6.23 -7.50
C GLY A 238 -18.86 6.96 -6.16
N ALA A 239 -19.08 6.27 -5.05
CA ALA A 239 -19.06 6.89 -3.72
C ALA A 239 -17.68 7.47 -3.39
N VAL A 240 -17.65 8.64 -2.76
CA VAL A 240 -16.42 9.26 -2.28
C VAL A 240 -16.32 9.05 -0.78
N LEU A 241 -15.31 8.32 -0.36
CA LEU A 241 -15.08 8.05 1.06
C LEU A 241 -14.48 9.28 1.76
N ALA A 242 -14.88 9.53 2.99
CA ALA A 242 -14.32 10.61 3.80
C ALA A 242 -12.85 10.34 4.18
N ALA A 243 -12.50 9.09 4.50
CA ALA A 243 -11.12 8.64 4.67
C ALA A 243 -10.98 7.14 4.40
N ALA A 244 -9.73 6.66 4.27
CA ALA A 244 -9.43 5.24 4.09
C ALA A 244 -9.42 4.44 5.40
N THR A 245 -9.67 5.07 6.54
CA THR A 245 -9.49 4.51 7.89
C THR A 245 -10.79 4.42 8.66
N THR A 246 -10.81 3.57 9.69
CA THR A 246 -11.86 3.47 10.70
C THR A 246 -11.26 3.51 12.09
N SER A 247 -12.11 3.78 13.10
CA SER A 247 -11.82 3.60 14.53
C SER A 247 -10.66 4.43 15.10
N LEU A 248 -10.20 5.45 14.37
CA LEU A 248 -9.28 6.44 14.92
C LEU A 248 -10.08 7.42 15.79
N PRO A 249 -9.68 7.67 17.05
CA PRO A 249 -10.35 8.63 17.90
C PRO A 249 -10.13 10.07 17.41
N GLU A 250 -11.14 10.93 17.51
CA GLU A 250 -11.00 12.36 17.25
C GLU A 250 -9.97 12.99 18.19
N THR A 251 -9.96 12.53 19.44
CA THR A 251 -8.97 12.90 20.45
C THR A 251 -8.44 11.63 21.09
N ILE A 252 -7.12 11.50 21.20
CA ILE A 252 -6.48 10.32 21.78
C ILE A 252 -6.97 10.12 23.22
N GLY A 253 -7.42 8.88 23.53
CA GLY A 253 -7.94 8.50 24.84
C GLY A 253 -9.43 8.78 25.04
N GLU A 254 -10.13 9.38 24.07
CA GLU A 254 -11.56 9.62 24.12
C GLU A 254 -12.39 8.59 23.31
N VAL A 255 -13.71 8.60 23.55
CA VAL A 255 -14.64 7.60 23.01
C VAL A 255 -15.16 7.89 21.61
N ARG A 256 -14.90 9.09 21.07
CA ARG A 256 -15.39 9.47 19.75
C ARG A 256 -14.48 8.92 18.66
N ASN A 257 -14.82 7.74 18.15
CA ASN A 257 -14.18 7.17 16.98
C ASN A 257 -15.25 6.73 15.96
N TRP A 258 -15.00 7.00 14.69
CA TRP A 258 -15.97 6.81 13.62
C TRP A 258 -15.36 5.99 12.51
N ASP A 259 -16.23 5.32 11.75
CA ASP A 259 -15.82 4.74 10.48
C ASP A 259 -15.93 5.80 9.38
N TYR A 260 -14.79 6.27 8.88
CA TYR A 260 -14.72 7.26 7.81
C TYR A 260 -14.76 6.65 6.40
N ARG A 261 -14.88 5.34 6.29
CA ARG A 261 -14.97 4.63 4.99
C ARG A 261 -16.37 4.72 4.36
N PHE A 262 -17.18 5.65 4.82
CA PHE A 262 -18.51 5.95 4.31
C PHE A 262 -18.50 7.18 3.41
N CYS A 263 -19.50 7.25 2.52
CA CYS A 263 -19.76 8.40 1.69
C CYS A 263 -20.63 9.42 2.45
N TRP A 264 -20.07 10.58 2.73
CA TRP A 264 -20.79 11.70 3.31
C TRP A 264 -21.28 12.61 2.17
N ILE A 265 -22.58 12.88 2.09
CA ILE A 265 -23.18 13.68 1.00
C ILE A 265 -22.51 15.05 0.89
N ARG A 266 -22.22 15.70 2.02
CA ARG A 266 -21.49 16.98 2.06
C ARG A 266 -20.13 16.87 1.35
N ASP A 267 -19.33 15.89 1.73
CA ASP A 267 -17.96 15.72 1.22
C ASP A 267 -18.00 15.31 -0.25
N ALA A 268 -18.87 14.38 -0.61
CA ALA A 268 -19.05 13.95 -1.99
C ALA A 268 -19.48 15.13 -2.90
N SER A 269 -20.40 15.99 -2.46
CA SER A 269 -20.85 17.14 -3.24
C SER A 269 -19.72 18.15 -3.50
N MET A 270 -18.84 18.36 -2.52
CA MET A 270 -17.66 19.22 -2.68
C MET A 270 -16.65 18.61 -3.65
N VAL A 271 -16.40 17.31 -3.55
CA VAL A 271 -15.45 16.59 -4.42
C VAL A 271 -15.93 16.61 -5.87
N ILE A 272 -17.19 16.27 -6.14
CA ILE A 272 -17.77 16.32 -7.50
C ILE A 272 -17.65 17.71 -8.13
N ARG A 273 -17.74 18.76 -7.32
CA ARG A 273 -17.63 20.13 -7.81
C ARG A 273 -16.22 20.52 -8.25
N VAL A 274 -15.19 19.88 -7.71
CA VAL A 274 -13.77 20.22 -7.97
C VAL A 274 -13.06 19.21 -8.86
N MET A 275 -13.64 18.03 -9.09
CA MET A 275 -13.14 16.98 -10.00
C MET A 275 -13.77 17.08 -11.39
#